data_2057d44044b14d95dcc670790748d20f
#
_entry.id   2057d44044b14d95dcc670790748d20f
#
_cell.length_a   1.000
_cell.length_b   1.000
_cell.length_c   1.000
_cell.angle_alpha   90.00
_cell.angle_beta   90.00
_cell.angle_gamma   90.00
#
_symmetry.space_group_name_H-M   'P 1'
#
loop_
_entity.id
_entity.type
_entity.pdbx_description
1 polymer ?
#
loop_
_entity_poly.entity_id
_entity_poly.type
_entity_poly.pdbx_seq_one_letter_code
_entity_poly.pdbx_strand_id
1 'polypeptide(L)'
;MSPDLRLQRVLDRFELVSGIGEPREGTACVVSLAAHLAGEGHTDRPACASPLVRAFAIPVNDHMPRGARQRLKPFAPRLIGTNDGLDRARAEVLRRALVEAILPAASGERRASPPDGGP
;
A
#
# COMPACT_ATOMS: atom_id res chain seq x y z
N MET A 1 -10.37 23.41 -12.35
CA MET A 1 -9.37 22.53 -11.75
C MET A 1 -9.72 21.08 -12.04
N SER A 2 -8.78 20.32 -12.52
CA SER A 2 -9.02 18.94 -12.84
C SER A 2 -9.19 18.11 -11.56
N PRO A 3 -9.93 16.98 -11.63
CA PRO A 3 -10.03 16.07 -10.49
C PRO A 3 -8.68 15.58 -9.99
N ASP A 4 -7.72 15.40 -10.89
CA ASP A 4 -6.38 14.95 -10.50
C ASP A 4 -5.66 15.96 -9.62
N LEU A 5 -5.82 17.25 -9.91
CA LEU A 5 -5.20 18.29 -9.08
C LEU A 5 -5.85 18.37 -7.70
N ARG A 6 -7.16 18.16 -7.62
CA ARG A 6 -7.85 18.14 -6.33
C ARG A 6 -7.39 16.97 -5.49
N LEU A 7 -7.31 15.81 -6.11
CA LEU A 7 -6.83 14.62 -5.43
C LEU A 7 -5.40 14.82 -4.94
N GLN A 8 -4.54 15.35 -5.80
CA GLN A 8 -3.15 15.57 -5.44
C GLN A 8 -3.04 16.51 -4.23
N ARG A 9 -3.87 17.57 -4.18
CA ARG A 9 -3.88 18.47 -3.03
C ARG A 9 -4.26 17.77 -1.74
N VAL A 10 -5.23 16.88 -1.79
CA VAL A 10 -5.61 16.11 -0.60
C VAL A 10 -4.46 15.22 -0.18
N LEU A 11 -3.85 14.51 -1.12
CA LEU A 11 -2.72 13.64 -0.82
C LEU A 11 -1.56 14.42 -0.22
N ASP A 12 -1.30 15.61 -0.74
CA ASP A 12 -0.18 16.42 -0.26
C ASP A 12 -0.36 16.90 1.17
N ARG A 13 -1.60 16.96 1.66
CA ARG A 13 -1.87 17.39 3.02
C ARG A 13 -1.66 16.29 4.05
N PHE A 14 -1.47 15.05 3.61
CA PHE A 14 -1.30 13.93 4.51
C PHE A 14 0.14 13.45 4.52
N GLU A 15 0.58 13.05 5.70
CA GLU A 15 1.80 12.27 5.85
C GLU A 15 1.39 10.84 6.21
N LEU A 16 1.93 9.86 5.48
CA LEU A 16 1.70 8.47 5.84
C LEU A 16 2.57 8.10 7.02
N VAL A 17 1.96 7.45 8.01
CA VAL A 17 2.62 7.03 9.24
C VAL A 17 2.36 5.55 9.49
N SER A 18 3.14 4.97 10.38
CA SER A 18 2.86 3.62 10.89
C SER A 18 1.63 3.71 11.76
N GLY A 19 0.73 2.74 11.63
CA GLY A 19 -0.54 2.79 12.33
C GLY A 19 -1.57 3.63 11.59
N ILE A 20 -2.77 3.71 12.14
CA ILE A 20 -3.91 4.29 11.46
C ILE A 20 -3.82 5.82 11.26
N GLY A 21 -2.99 6.48 12.08
CA GLY A 21 -2.86 7.93 12.00
C GLY A 21 -4.01 8.69 12.63
N GLU A 22 -4.02 10.01 12.42
CA GLU A 22 -5.06 10.91 12.91
C GLU A 22 -5.34 11.97 11.83
N PRO A 23 -6.50 11.89 11.14
CA PRO A 23 -6.79 12.81 10.05
C PRO A 23 -6.75 14.29 10.43
N ARG A 24 -7.13 14.61 11.66
CA ARG A 24 -7.09 16.00 12.11
C ARG A 24 -5.67 16.55 12.16
N GLU A 25 -4.69 15.67 12.31
CA GLU A 25 -3.28 16.05 12.32
C GLU A 25 -2.62 15.84 10.97
N GLY A 26 -3.39 15.44 9.97
CA GLY A 26 -2.85 15.21 8.64
C GLY A 26 -2.03 13.94 8.54
N THR A 27 -2.34 12.93 9.35
CA THR A 27 -1.63 11.65 9.29
C THR A 27 -2.60 10.50 9.05
N ALA A 28 -2.12 9.48 8.36
CA ALA A 28 -2.89 8.29 8.03
C ALA A 28 -1.95 7.16 7.61
N CYS A 29 -2.44 5.91 7.64
CA CYS A 29 -1.79 4.87 6.87
C CYS A 29 -2.39 4.88 5.46
N VAL A 30 -1.81 4.12 4.53
CA VAL A 30 -2.31 4.12 3.16
C VAL A 30 -3.77 3.67 3.09
N VAL A 31 -4.17 2.73 3.94
CA VAL A 31 -5.54 2.20 3.93
C VAL A 31 -6.51 3.19 4.58
N SER A 32 -6.14 3.81 5.70
CA SER A 32 -7.02 4.80 6.31
C SER A 32 -7.12 6.07 5.47
N LEU A 33 -6.09 6.38 4.69
CA LEU A 33 -6.17 7.47 3.72
C LEU A 33 -7.19 7.12 2.63
N ALA A 34 -7.18 5.88 2.13
CA ALA A 34 -8.18 5.43 1.18
C ALA A 34 -9.59 5.56 1.74
N ALA A 35 -9.79 5.17 3.00
CA ALA A 35 -11.07 5.30 3.66
C ALA A 35 -11.53 6.76 3.72
N HIS A 36 -10.60 7.65 4.07
CA HIS A 36 -10.88 9.08 4.11
C HIS A 36 -11.31 9.60 2.75
N LEU A 37 -10.58 9.23 1.70
CA LEU A 37 -10.89 9.65 0.34
C LEU A 37 -12.24 9.12 -0.14
N ALA A 38 -12.63 7.93 0.33
CA ALA A 38 -13.90 7.31 -0.04
C ALA A 38 -15.08 7.79 0.80
N GLY A 39 -14.83 8.66 1.79
CA GLY A 39 -15.89 9.16 2.66
C GLY A 39 -16.31 8.19 3.74
N GLU A 40 -15.49 7.19 4.06
CA GLU A 40 -15.83 6.18 5.06
C GLU A 40 -15.33 6.53 6.47
N GLY A 41 -14.72 7.69 6.63
CA GLY A 41 -14.26 8.13 7.93
C GLY A 41 -12.90 7.58 8.29
N HIS A 42 -12.62 7.51 9.60
CA HIS A 42 -11.31 7.13 10.11
C HIS A 42 -11.32 5.64 10.46
N THR A 43 -10.88 4.83 9.51
CA THR A 43 -10.83 3.37 9.68
C THR A 43 -9.74 2.79 8.78
N ASP A 44 -9.13 1.70 9.22
CA ASP A 44 -8.22 0.92 8.37
C ASP A 44 -8.93 -0.33 7.82
N ARG A 45 -10.24 -0.41 7.95
CA ARG A 45 -11.07 -1.48 7.39
C ARG A 45 -12.19 -0.92 6.54
N PRO A 46 -11.89 -0.10 5.52
CA PRO A 46 -12.94 0.47 4.70
C PRO A 46 -13.65 -0.61 3.87
N ALA A 47 -14.96 -0.44 3.74
CA ALA A 47 -15.75 -1.38 2.94
C ALA A 47 -15.38 -1.35 1.47
N CYS A 48 -14.81 -0.26 0.99
CA CYS A 48 -14.44 -0.11 -0.41
C CYS A 48 -13.18 -0.85 -0.81
N ALA A 49 -12.38 -1.31 0.16
CA ALA A 49 -11.10 -1.95 -0.13
C ALA A 49 -11.17 -3.46 0.10
N SER A 50 -10.49 -4.19 -0.78
CA SER A 50 -10.36 -5.62 -0.65
C SER A 50 -9.73 -6.01 0.69
N PRO A 51 -10.31 -6.98 1.43
CA PRO A 51 -9.66 -7.49 2.64
C PRO A 51 -8.28 -8.07 2.37
N LEU A 52 -8.08 -8.70 1.23
CA LEU A 52 -6.78 -9.25 0.86
C LEU A 52 -5.76 -8.14 0.62
N VAL A 53 -6.13 -7.14 -0.16
CA VAL A 53 -5.24 -6.00 -0.44
C VAL A 53 -4.91 -5.27 0.85
N ARG A 54 -5.91 -5.07 1.72
CA ARG A 54 -5.69 -4.43 3.01
C ARG A 54 -4.71 -5.23 3.87
N ALA A 55 -4.86 -6.54 3.92
CA ALA A 55 -3.99 -7.40 4.71
C ALA A 55 -2.54 -7.32 4.24
N PHE A 56 -2.31 -6.95 3.00
CA PHE A 56 -0.98 -6.74 2.43
C PHE A 56 -0.50 -5.31 2.67
N ALA A 57 -1.37 -4.35 2.43
CA ALA A 57 -1.00 -2.93 2.43
C ALA A 57 -0.63 -2.43 3.83
N ILE A 58 -1.34 -2.88 4.86
CA ILE A 58 -1.09 -2.40 6.21
C ILE A 58 0.32 -2.75 6.70
N PRO A 59 0.76 -4.02 6.64
CA PRO A 59 2.12 -4.33 7.06
C PRO A 59 3.19 -3.63 6.22
N VAL A 60 2.98 -3.52 4.92
CA VAL A 60 3.91 -2.79 4.05
C VAL A 60 4.02 -1.35 4.50
N ASN A 61 2.88 -0.69 4.70
CA ASN A 61 2.85 0.69 5.18
C ASN A 61 3.59 0.84 6.51
N ASP A 62 3.32 -0.06 7.45
CA ASP A 62 3.84 0.08 8.81
C ASP A 62 5.33 -0.21 8.91
N HIS A 63 5.87 -1.05 8.04
CA HIS A 63 7.27 -1.45 8.09
C HIS A 63 8.19 -0.62 7.19
N MET A 64 7.64 0.22 6.33
CA MET A 64 8.47 1.06 5.46
C MET A 64 9.12 2.19 6.23
N PRO A 65 10.36 2.58 5.88
CA PRO A 65 10.96 3.78 6.43
C PRO A 65 10.12 5.01 6.11
N ARG A 66 10.16 6.00 7.00
CA ARG A 66 9.28 7.18 6.91
C ARG A 66 9.28 7.84 5.55
N GLY A 67 10.44 8.10 4.98
CA GLY A 67 10.52 8.77 3.68
C GLY A 67 9.97 7.92 2.55
N ALA A 68 10.34 6.64 2.52
CA ALA A 68 9.90 5.72 1.49
C ALA A 68 8.40 5.47 1.58
N ARG A 69 7.84 5.48 2.79
CA ARG A 69 6.41 5.27 3.01
C ARG A 69 5.56 6.24 2.22
N GLN A 70 6.04 7.48 2.06
CA GLN A 70 5.26 8.49 1.36
C GLN A 70 5.02 8.14 -0.11
N ARG A 71 5.81 7.23 -0.66
CA ARG A 71 5.61 6.75 -2.03
C ARG A 71 4.34 5.92 -2.18
N LEU A 72 3.75 5.49 -1.07
CA LEU A 72 2.48 4.75 -1.10
C LEU A 72 1.28 5.64 -1.32
N LYS A 73 1.40 6.96 -1.14
CA LYS A 73 0.25 7.87 -1.26
C LYS A 73 -0.54 7.70 -2.55
N PRO A 74 0.10 7.60 -3.73
CA PRO A 74 -0.67 7.46 -4.98
C PRO A 74 -1.49 6.18 -5.04
N PHE A 75 -1.18 5.18 -4.22
CA PHE A 75 -1.93 3.93 -4.20
C PHE A 75 -3.21 4.04 -3.39
N ALA A 76 -3.33 5.02 -2.49
CA ALA A 76 -4.52 5.15 -1.65
C ALA A 76 -5.82 5.23 -2.48
N PRO A 77 -5.92 6.12 -3.48
CA PRO A 77 -7.14 6.14 -4.28
C PRO A 77 -7.35 4.87 -5.10
N ARG A 78 -6.29 4.13 -5.39
CA ARG A 78 -6.38 2.89 -6.15
C ARG A 78 -6.93 1.73 -5.33
N LEU A 79 -6.95 1.86 -4.02
CA LEU A 79 -7.55 0.85 -3.15
C LEU A 79 -9.07 0.93 -3.19
N ILE A 80 -9.62 2.09 -3.53
CA ILE A 80 -11.07 2.30 -3.59
C ILE A 80 -11.64 1.48 -4.72
N GLY A 81 -12.69 0.71 -4.43
CA GLY A 81 -13.34 -0.15 -5.41
C GLY A 81 -12.70 -1.53 -5.55
N THR A 82 -11.68 -1.84 -4.76
CA THR A 82 -11.04 -3.15 -4.86
C THR A 82 -11.80 -4.27 -4.13
N ASN A 83 -12.81 -3.93 -3.34
CA ASN A 83 -13.67 -4.95 -2.73
C ASN A 83 -14.73 -5.38 -3.75
N ASP A 84 -14.29 -6.06 -4.79
CA ASP A 84 -15.06 -6.31 -6.00
C ASP A 84 -15.24 -7.81 -6.32
N GLY A 85 -14.88 -8.67 -5.39
CA GLY A 85 -15.03 -10.12 -5.57
C GLY A 85 -13.89 -10.78 -6.32
N LEU A 86 -12.83 -10.04 -6.67
CA LEU A 86 -11.72 -10.57 -7.47
C LEU A 86 -10.52 -10.99 -6.61
N ASP A 87 -10.72 -11.22 -5.32
CA ASP A 87 -9.59 -11.53 -4.43
C ASP A 87 -8.92 -12.86 -4.73
N ARG A 88 -9.65 -13.82 -5.30
CA ARG A 88 -9.01 -15.08 -5.71
C ARG A 88 -7.96 -14.81 -6.78
N ALA A 89 -8.29 -13.99 -7.76
CA ALA A 89 -7.33 -13.63 -8.82
C ALA A 89 -6.16 -12.84 -8.24
N ARG A 90 -6.43 -11.92 -7.30
CA ARG A 90 -5.38 -11.15 -6.64
C ARG A 90 -4.45 -12.05 -5.84
N ALA A 91 -5.03 -13.03 -5.13
CA ALA A 91 -4.22 -13.97 -4.35
C ALA A 91 -3.25 -14.74 -5.23
N GLU A 92 -3.68 -15.13 -6.43
CA GLU A 92 -2.82 -15.84 -7.35
C GLU A 92 -1.67 -14.95 -7.84
N VAL A 93 -1.95 -13.69 -8.14
CA VAL A 93 -0.92 -12.74 -8.56
C VAL A 93 0.10 -12.55 -7.43
N LEU A 94 -0.38 -12.36 -6.19
CA LEU A 94 0.50 -12.18 -5.04
C LEU A 94 1.33 -13.42 -4.77
N ARG A 95 0.71 -14.61 -4.85
CA ARG A 95 1.43 -15.87 -4.66
C ARG A 95 2.57 -15.99 -5.66
N ARG A 96 2.28 -15.68 -6.91
CA ARG A 96 3.26 -15.77 -7.97
C ARG A 96 4.42 -14.80 -7.75
N ALA A 97 4.10 -13.56 -7.39
CA ALA A 97 5.13 -12.56 -7.10
C ALA A 97 5.99 -12.99 -5.91
N LEU A 98 5.36 -13.55 -4.89
CA LEU A 98 6.08 -14.00 -3.70
C LEU A 98 7.06 -15.11 -4.03
N VAL A 99 6.59 -16.13 -4.77
CA VAL A 99 7.40 -17.30 -5.09
C VAL A 99 8.50 -16.97 -6.10
N GLU A 100 8.20 -16.14 -7.09
CA GLU A 100 9.11 -15.94 -8.22
C GLU A 100 10.05 -14.76 -8.03
N ALA A 101 9.70 -13.78 -7.21
CA ALA A 101 10.50 -12.57 -7.09
C ALA A 101 10.90 -12.26 -5.65
N ILE A 102 9.96 -12.30 -4.72
CA ILE A 102 10.19 -11.78 -3.37
C ILE A 102 10.98 -12.77 -2.51
N LEU A 103 10.56 -14.03 -2.45
CA LEU A 103 11.24 -15.02 -1.62
C LEU A 103 12.68 -15.28 -2.05
N PRO A 104 12.98 -15.42 -3.34
CA PRO A 104 14.38 -15.54 -3.76
C PRO A 104 15.22 -14.35 -3.35
N ALA A 105 14.69 -13.14 -3.46
CA ALA A 105 15.42 -11.94 -3.06
C ALA A 105 15.63 -11.91 -1.55
N ALA A 106 14.61 -12.27 -0.77
CA ALA A 106 14.69 -12.26 0.67
C ALA A 106 15.67 -13.31 1.21
N SER A 107 15.72 -14.47 0.57
CA SER A 107 16.63 -15.53 0.97
C SER A 107 18.07 -15.26 0.55
N GLY A 108 18.30 -14.32 -0.33
CA GLY A 108 19.62 -14.01 -0.84
C GLY A 108 20.08 -14.93 -1.94
N GLU A 109 19.31 -15.90 -2.34
CA GLU A 109 19.72 -16.86 -3.36
C GLU A 109 20.09 -16.19 -4.67
N ARG A 110 19.30 -15.22 -5.07
CA ARG A 110 19.57 -14.53 -6.33
C ARG A 110 20.86 -13.73 -6.29
N ARG A 111 21.20 -13.20 -5.12
CA ARG A 111 22.42 -12.42 -4.98
C ARG A 111 23.67 -13.29 -5.00
N ALA A 112 23.52 -14.53 -4.65
CA ALA A 112 24.66 -15.44 -4.66
C ALA A 112 25.23 -15.61 -6.04
N SER A 113 24.52 -15.27 -7.03
CA SER A 113 24.97 -15.39 -8.39
C SER A 113 25.81 -14.22 -8.81
N PRO A 114 26.09 -13.27 -8.51
CA PRO A 114 26.88 -12.28 -9.16
C PRO A 114 28.32 -12.34 -8.83
N PRO A 115 27.91 -12.39 -8.82
CA PRO A 115 28.62 -12.23 -8.75
C PRO A 115 29.29 -12.10 -8.86
N ASP A 116 29.28 -11.77 -8.62
CA ASP A 116 29.68 -11.71 -8.58
C ASP A 116 30.05 -11.89 -8.51
N GLY A 117 29.78 -11.91 -8.33
CA GLY A 117 30.00 -12.23 -8.01
C GLY A 117 30.36 -12.53 -7.67
N GLY A 118 30.42 -12.64 -7.60
CA GLY A 118 30.70 -13.02 -7.27
C GLY A 118 31.19 -13.21 -6.93
N PRO A 119 31.33 -13.32 -6.71
CA PRO A 119 31.99 -13.79 -6.54
C PRO A 119 32.12 -14.52 -6.73
#